data_eebf22e5235433bc7ca93f39cd5f2331
#
_entry.id   eebf22e5235433bc7ca93f39cd5f2331
#
_cell.length_a   1.000
_cell.length_b   1.000
_cell.length_c   1.000
_cell.angle_alpha   90.00
_cell.angle_beta   90.00
_cell.angle_gamma   90.00
#
_symmetry.space_group_name_H-M   'P 1'
#
loop_
_entity.id
_entity.type
_entity.pdbx_description
1 polymer ?
#
loop_
_entity_poly.entity_id
_entity_poly.type
_entity_poly.pdbx_seq_one_letter_code
_entity_poly.pdbx_strand_id
1 'polypeptide(L)'
;MIAEFVIFAVVGIVTGTMAGLFGVGGGLIIVPVMHFLMTSNGLEESLAMPLSIGTALACIIVTSSSAAYSHYQKGSLSLKRFSQLTVGMLVGAGFGASFVINVDTEILKIMLAIFVSIMAFRLFINIKMPKAKKEPNFLFFNFSGGLIGYVSSIFGIGGGIFSVPLLKISGMEMKKAVGTGAACAFPIALLSSTSYLSVSYTHLTLPTTRHVL
;
A
#
# COMPACT_ATOMS: atom_id res chain seq x y z
N MET A 1 14.65 7.71 22.89
CA MET A 1 13.21 8.06 22.93
C MET A 1 12.88 9.40 22.28
N ILE A 2 13.36 10.58 22.77
CA ILE A 2 13.03 11.88 22.14
C ILE A 2 13.55 11.99 20.71
N ALA A 3 14.79 11.57 20.46
CA ALA A 3 15.38 11.61 19.12
C ALA A 3 14.61 10.72 18.12
N GLU A 4 14.18 9.54 18.51
CA GLU A 4 13.37 8.64 17.70
C GLU A 4 12.01 9.24 17.37
N PHE A 5 11.35 9.85 18.38
CA PHE A 5 10.08 10.55 18.16
C PHE A 5 10.21 11.69 17.14
N VAL A 6 11.29 12.47 17.22
CA VAL A 6 11.57 13.55 16.26
C VAL A 6 11.80 12.98 14.85
N ILE A 7 12.56 11.88 14.73
CA ILE A 7 12.79 11.20 13.45
C ILE A 7 11.46 10.75 12.84
N PHE A 8 10.61 10.06 13.62
CA PHE A 8 9.31 9.61 13.14
C PHE A 8 8.38 10.77 12.74
N ALA A 9 8.40 11.87 13.50
CA ALA A 9 7.61 13.06 13.17
C ALA A 9 8.08 13.69 11.85
N VAL A 10 9.38 13.86 11.65
CA VAL A 10 9.95 14.42 10.41
C VAL A 10 9.65 13.51 9.22
N VAL A 11 9.89 12.20 9.36
CA VAL A 11 9.55 11.21 8.33
C VAL A 11 8.06 11.26 8.01
N GLY A 12 7.19 11.34 9.01
CA GLY A 12 5.74 11.42 8.83
C GLY A 12 5.31 12.68 8.06
N ILE A 13 5.88 13.84 8.37
CA ILE A 13 5.60 15.10 7.65
C ILE A 13 6.07 15.01 6.20
N VAL A 14 7.29 14.56 5.95
CA VAL A 14 7.85 14.43 4.60
C VAL A 14 7.06 13.42 3.78
N THR A 15 6.82 12.22 4.32
CA THR A 15 6.08 11.18 3.60
C THR A 15 4.62 11.55 3.40
N GLY A 16 3.99 12.20 4.37
CA GLY A 16 2.60 12.65 4.26
C GLY A 16 2.41 13.74 3.20
N THR A 17 3.32 14.71 3.14
CA THR A 17 3.29 15.76 2.10
C THR A 17 3.55 15.18 0.71
N MET A 18 4.55 14.32 0.55
CA MET A 18 4.84 13.66 -0.73
C MET A 18 3.69 12.73 -1.16
N ALA A 19 3.13 11.95 -0.25
CA ALA A 19 1.98 11.10 -0.51
C ALA A 19 0.76 11.89 -0.99
N GLY A 20 0.51 13.05 -0.36
CA GLY A 20 -0.59 13.95 -0.73
C GLY A 20 -0.38 14.58 -2.11
N LEU A 21 0.82 15.03 -2.43
CA LEU A 21 1.16 15.67 -3.71
C LEU A 21 1.11 14.69 -4.88
N PHE A 22 1.70 13.51 -4.71
CA PHE A 22 1.81 12.53 -5.81
C PHE A 22 0.64 11.54 -5.86
N GLY A 23 -0.22 11.49 -4.84
CA GLY A 23 -1.32 10.52 -4.76
C GLY A 23 -0.86 9.06 -4.69
N VAL A 24 0.41 8.84 -4.29
CA VAL A 24 1.08 7.53 -4.34
C VAL A 24 0.80 6.70 -3.08
N GLY A 25 0.31 7.36 -2.01
CA GLY A 25 0.25 6.74 -0.68
C GLY A 25 1.63 6.70 -0.02
N GLY A 26 1.70 6.96 1.29
CA GLY A 26 2.96 7.08 2.03
C GLY A 26 3.80 5.80 2.11
N GLY A 27 3.21 4.64 1.85
CA GLY A 27 3.84 3.33 2.05
C GLY A 27 5.16 3.12 1.31
N LEU A 28 5.27 3.68 0.10
CA LEU A 28 6.48 3.55 -0.73
C LEU A 28 7.74 4.11 -0.05
N ILE A 29 7.57 5.10 0.82
CA ILE A 29 8.67 5.72 1.58
C ILE A 29 8.71 5.16 3.00
N ILE A 30 7.53 4.93 3.61
CA ILE A 30 7.44 4.46 4.99
C ILE A 30 8.06 3.08 5.13
N VAL A 31 7.79 2.14 4.22
CA VAL A 31 8.29 0.76 4.34
C VAL A 31 9.83 0.68 4.36
N PRO A 32 10.59 1.27 3.41
CA PRO A 32 12.05 1.25 3.46
C PRO A 32 12.62 1.95 4.71
N VAL A 33 12.04 3.09 5.10
CA VAL A 33 12.50 3.84 6.27
C VAL A 33 12.26 3.07 7.55
N MET A 34 11.08 2.48 7.72
CA MET A 34 10.74 1.66 8.89
C MET A 34 11.62 0.42 8.96
N HIS A 35 11.86 -0.24 7.83
CA HIS A 35 12.74 -1.39 7.77
C HIS A 35 14.16 -1.03 8.21
N PHE A 36 14.71 0.08 7.70
CA PHE A 36 16.03 0.57 8.09
C PHE A 36 16.09 0.91 9.59
N LEU A 37 15.10 1.59 10.13
CA LEU A 37 15.06 1.94 11.55
C LEU A 37 14.94 0.70 12.46
N MET A 38 14.11 -0.27 12.08
CA MET A 38 13.93 -1.50 12.87
C MET A 38 15.21 -2.35 12.89
N THR A 39 15.85 -2.52 11.74
CA THR A 39 17.12 -3.28 11.64
C THR A 39 18.27 -2.56 12.35
N SER A 40 18.33 -1.23 12.27
CA SER A 40 19.34 -0.43 12.99
C SER A 40 19.19 -0.50 14.53
N ASN A 41 17.96 -0.75 15.01
CA ASN A 41 17.68 -0.97 16.43
C ASN A 41 17.83 -2.44 16.86
N GLY A 42 18.40 -3.31 16.00
CA GLY A 42 18.74 -4.69 16.33
C GLY A 42 17.57 -5.67 16.18
N LEU A 43 16.48 -5.28 15.50
CA LEU A 43 15.42 -6.23 15.19
C LEU A 43 15.90 -7.20 14.11
N GLU A 44 15.59 -8.49 14.28
CA GLU A 44 15.92 -9.51 13.32
C GLU A 44 15.28 -9.24 11.96
N GLU A 45 16.05 -9.40 10.88
CA GLU A 45 15.60 -9.06 9.50
C GLU A 45 14.34 -9.81 9.08
N SER A 46 14.19 -11.04 9.52
CA SER A 46 13.02 -11.89 9.27
C SER A 46 11.71 -11.27 9.76
N LEU A 47 11.77 -10.52 10.87
CA LEU A 47 10.63 -9.82 11.47
C LEU A 47 10.52 -8.36 11.01
N ALA A 48 11.65 -7.70 10.74
CA ALA A 48 11.69 -6.28 10.41
C ALA A 48 10.90 -5.94 9.14
N MET A 49 10.96 -6.78 8.12
CA MET A 49 10.29 -6.52 6.85
C MET A 49 8.75 -6.64 6.94
N PRO A 50 8.17 -7.75 7.45
CA PRO A 50 6.72 -7.85 7.64
C PRO A 50 6.16 -6.79 8.58
N LEU A 51 6.87 -6.46 9.67
CA LEU A 51 6.46 -5.41 10.61
C LEU A 51 6.47 -4.02 9.96
N SER A 52 7.47 -3.73 9.13
CA SER A 52 7.54 -2.45 8.40
C SER A 52 6.37 -2.29 7.42
N ILE A 53 6.03 -3.37 6.70
CA ILE A 53 4.88 -3.40 5.80
C ILE A 53 3.58 -3.22 6.59
N GLY A 54 3.40 -3.97 7.68
CA GLY A 54 2.23 -3.89 8.54
C GLY A 54 2.04 -2.50 9.15
N THR A 55 3.13 -1.88 9.64
CA THR A 55 3.12 -0.53 10.20
C THR A 55 2.77 0.52 9.13
N ALA A 56 3.34 0.40 7.94
CA ALA A 56 3.00 1.30 6.83
C ALA A 56 1.51 1.20 6.48
N LEU A 57 0.96 0.00 6.40
CA LEU A 57 -0.47 -0.22 6.15
C LEU A 57 -1.35 0.34 7.27
N ALA A 58 -0.95 0.20 8.53
CA ALA A 58 -1.66 0.79 9.66
C ALA A 58 -1.70 2.33 9.57
N CYS A 59 -0.58 2.96 9.21
CA CYS A 59 -0.54 4.41 8.94
C CYS A 59 -1.45 4.80 7.76
N ILE A 60 -1.52 3.96 6.72
CA ILE A 60 -2.37 4.20 5.56
C ILE A 60 -3.86 4.14 5.92
N ILE A 61 -4.29 3.33 6.89
CA ILE A 61 -5.69 3.32 7.34
C ILE A 61 -6.11 4.74 7.76
N VAL A 62 -5.32 5.39 8.60
CA VAL A 62 -5.62 6.74 9.10
C VAL A 62 -5.57 7.78 7.98
N THR A 63 -4.50 7.76 7.19
CA THR A 63 -4.30 8.75 6.11
C THR A 63 -5.31 8.61 4.99
N SER A 64 -5.65 7.37 4.60
CA SER A 64 -6.62 7.13 3.52
C SER A 64 -8.06 7.38 3.94
N SER A 65 -8.43 7.14 5.20
CA SER A 65 -9.76 7.51 5.72
C SER A 65 -9.95 9.02 5.74
N SER A 66 -8.96 9.78 6.19
CA SER A 66 -8.98 11.25 6.14
C SER A 66 -9.04 11.78 4.70
N ALA A 67 -8.24 11.19 3.80
CA ALA A 67 -8.26 11.55 2.39
C ALA A 67 -9.61 11.22 1.73
N ALA A 68 -10.16 10.02 1.97
CA ALA A 68 -11.46 9.61 1.45
C ALA A 68 -12.58 10.55 1.90
N TYR A 69 -12.60 10.94 3.18
CA TYR A 69 -13.55 11.88 3.72
C TYR A 69 -13.44 13.27 3.05
N SER A 70 -12.23 13.80 2.93
CA SER A 70 -11.98 15.09 2.27
C SER A 70 -12.42 15.08 0.79
N HIS A 71 -12.12 13.99 0.07
CA HIS A 71 -12.52 13.84 -1.33
C HIS A 71 -14.03 13.62 -1.49
N TYR A 72 -14.67 12.96 -0.53
CA TYR A 72 -16.12 12.83 -0.47
C TYR A 72 -16.81 14.17 -0.34
N GLN A 73 -16.38 15.00 0.62
CA GLN A 73 -16.91 16.34 0.83
C GLN A 73 -16.75 17.24 -0.41
N LYS A 74 -15.65 17.11 -1.13
CA LYS A 74 -15.37 17.89 -2.36
C LYS A 74 -16.06 17.34 -3.61
N GLY A 75 -16.89 16.29 -3.50
CA GLY A 75 -17.56 15.65 -4.62
C GLY A 75 -16.60 15.02 -5.66
N SER A 76 -15.35 14.75 -5.25
CA SER A 76 -14.33 14.17 -6.11
C SER A 76 -14.14 12.66 -5.93
N LEU A 77 -15.02 12.00 -5.17
CA LEU A 77 -15.04 10.56 -5.00
C LEU A 77 -16.17 9.94 -5.82
N SER A 78 -15.86 8.94 -6.64
CA SER A 78 -16.87 8.17 -7.38
C SER A 78 -17.18 6.87 -6.64
N LEU A 79 -18.29 6.86 -5.87
CA LEU A 79 -18.72 5.67 -5.12
C LEU A 79 -18.93 4.45 -6.02
N LYS A 80 -19.45 4.64 -7.25
CA LYS A 80 -19.65 3.56 -8.22
C LYS A 80 -18.34 2.86 -8.57
N ARG A 81 -17.28 3.62 -8.88
CA ARG A 81 -15.98 3.05 -9.24
C ARG A 81 -15.23 2.51 -8.02
N PHE A 82 -15.38 3.18 -6.89
CA PHE A 82 -14.88 2.70 -5.62
C PHE A 82 -15.41 1.30 -5.29
N SER A 83 -16.74 1.11 -5.30
CA SER A 83 -17.33 -0.21 -5.01
C SER A 83 -16.93 -1.30 -6.01
N GLN A 84 -16.81 -0.96 -7.30
CA GLN A 84 -16.38 -1.89 -8.33
C GLN A 84 -14.94 -2.39 -8.15
N LEU A 85 -14.04 -1.55 -7.64
CA LEU A 85 -12.65 -1.90 -7.38
C LEU A 85 -12.47 -2.60 -6.03
N THR A 86 -13.23 -2.19 -5.02
CA THR A 86 -13.04 -2.62 -3.63
C THR A 86 -13.16 -4.14 -3.47
N VAL A 87 -14.14 -4.77 -4.12
CA VAL A 87 -14.35 -6.23 -4.00
C VAL A 87 -13.11 -6.99 -4.46
N GLY A 88 -12.63 -6.68 -5.66
CA GLY A 88 -11.39 -7.28 -6.17
C GLY A 88 -10.18 -6.96 -5.28
N MET A 89 -10.06 -5.71 -4.84
CA MET A 89 -8.95 -5.27 -3.98
C MET A 89 -8.89 -6.02 -2.66
N LEU A 90 -10.03 -6.28 -2.02
CA LEU A 90 -10.09 -7.06 -0.78
C LEU A 90 -9.61 -8.50 -1.01
N VAL A 91 -10.10 -9.15 -2.07
CA VAL A 91 -9.66 -10.52 -2.42
C VAL A 91 -8.16 -10.53 -2.69
N GLY A 92 -7.68 -9.62 -3.53
CA GLY A 92 -6.25 -9.53 -3.86
C GLY A 92 -5.37 -9.21 -2.65
N ALA A 93 -5.82 -8.32 -1.77
CA ALA A 93 -5.07 -7.94 -0.57
C ALA A 93 -4.93 -9.12 0.42
N GLY A 94 -5.96 -9.94 0.57
CA GLY A 94 -5.89 -11.15 1.38
C GLY A 94 -4.86 -12.16 0.85
N PHE A 95 -4.86 -12.41 -0.47
CA PHE A 95 -3.86 -13.28 -1.09
C PHE A 95 -2.45 -12.69 -1.02
N GLY A 96 -2.30 -11.36 -1.21
CA GLY A 96 -0.99 -10.70 -1.14
C GLY A 96 -0.39 -10.74 0.27
N ALA A 97 -1.18 -10.52 1.31
CA ALA A 97 -0.73 -10.66 2.69
C ALA A 97 -0.29 -12.10 3.01
N SER A 98 -1.08 -13.10 2.57
CA SER A 98 -0.74 -14.51 2.74
C SER A 98 0.53 -14.90 1.99
N PHE A 99 0.81 -14.28 0.84
CA PHE A 99 2.02 -14.53 0.08
C PHE A 99 3.27 -14.07 0.84
N VAL A 100 3.26 -12.86 1.41
CA VAL A 100 4.41 -12.30 2.13
C VAL A 100 4.83 -13.15 3.32
N ILE A 101 3.88 -13.79 3.98
CA ILE A 101 4.15 -14.66 5.14
C ILE A 101 5.00 -15.89 4.77
N ASN A 102 4.86 -16.36 3.52
CA ASN A 102 5.50 -17.58 3.03
C ASN A 102 6.75 -17.31 2.19
N VAL A 103 7.17 -16.06 2.04
CA VAL A 103 8.29 -15.67 1.19
C VAL A 103 9.48 -15.21 2.04
N ASP A 104 10.66 -15.62 1.67
CA ASP A 104 11.91 -15.21 2.31
C ASP A 104 12.08 -13.69 2.26
N THR A 105 12.53 -13.12 3.37
CA THR A 105 12.75 -11.68 3.54
C THR A 105 13.70 -11.10 2.49
N GLU A 106 14.74 -11.84 2.10
CA GLU A 106 15.67 -11.43 1.03
C GLU A 106 14.97 -11.23 -0.31
N ILE A 107 14.06 -12.14 -0.67
CA ILE A 107 13.27 -12.03 -1.90
C ILE A 107 12.36 -10.83 -1.83
N LEU A 108 11.71 -10.58 -0.68
CA LEU A 108 10.84 -9.41 -0.48
C LEU A 108 11.60 -8.08 -0.62
N LYS A 109 12.84 -7.99 -0.09
CA LYS A 109 13.70 -6.81 -0.25
C LYS A 109 14.02 -6.56 -1.72
N ILE A 110 14.44 -7.59 -2.45
CA ILE A 110 14.76 -7.49 -3.87
C ILE A 110 13.52 -7.07 -4.66
N MET A 111 12.37 -7.70 -4.41
CA MET A 111 11.10 -7.33 -5.05
C MET A 111 10.73 -5.88 -4.76
N LEU A 112 10.87 -5.41 -3.51
CA LEU A 112 10.60 -4.03 -3.14
C LEU A 112 11.56 -3.06 -3.85
N ALA A 113 12.87 -3.36 -3.89
CA ALA A 113 13.86 -2.53 -4.55
C ALA A 113 13.59 -2.40 -6.05
N ILE A 114 13.29 -3.50 -6.73
CA ILE A 114 12.91 -3.52 -8.15
C ILE A 114 11.63 -2.70 -8.35
N PHE A 115 10.63 -2.92 -7.51
CA PHE A 115 9.35 -2.21 -7.60
C PHE A 115 9.52 -0.70 -7.44
N VAL A 116 10.26 -0.26 -6.40
CA VAL A 116 10.53 1.17 -6.15
C VAL A 116 11.30 1.79 -7.33
N SER A 117 12.29 1.06 -7.88
CA SER A 117 13.06 1.52 -9.04
C SER A 117 12.18 1.70 -10.28
N ILE A 118 11.29 0.75 -10.56
CA ILE A 118 10.34 0.84 -11.68
C ILE A 118 9.38 2.03 -11.47
N MET A 119 8.89 2.25 -10.25
CA MET A 119 8.00 3.35 -9.96
C MET A 119 8.71 4.71 -10.04
N ALA A 120 9.95 4.80 -9.57
CA ALA A 120 10.79 6.00 -9.73
C ALA A 120 11.00 6.33 -11.21
N PHE A 121 11.39 5.32 -12.01
CA PHE A 121 11.57 5.49 -13.45
C PHE A 121 10.29 5.91 -14.16
N ARG A 122 9.15 5.34 -13.80
CA ARG A 122 7.83 5.71 -14.33
C ARG A 122 7.43 7.16 -14.01
N LEU A 123 7.79 7.65 -12.81
CA LEU A 123 7.54 9.05 -12.44
C LEU A 123 8.37 10.03 -13.29
N PHE A 124 9.59 9.63 -13.67
CA PHE A 124 10.45 10.44 -14.54
C PHE A 124 9.94 10.52 -15.98
N ILE A 125 9.39 9.40 -16.49
CA ILE A 125 8.86 9.35 -17.85
C ILE A 125 7.39 9.74 -17.82
N ASN A 126 7.09 10.94 -18.32
CA ASN A 126 5.70 11.44 -18.42
C ASN A 126 4.93 10.70 -19.53
N ILE A 127 4.57 9.44 -19.27
CA ILE A 127 3.86 8.60 -20.25
C ILE A 127 2.42 9.10 -20.37
N LYS A 128 2.09 9.65 -21.53
CA LYS A 128 0.70 9.98 -21.87
C LYS A 128 -0.10 8.68 -21.98
N MET A 129 -0.98 8.44 -21.02
CA MET A 129 -1.82 7.24 -21.02
C MET A 129 -2.95 7.38 -22.05
N PRO A 130 -3.11 6.41 -22.95
CA PRO A 130 -4.22 6.41 -23.90
C PRO A 130 -5.54 6.23 -23.13
N LYS A 131 -6.55 6.99 -23.51
CA LYS A 131 -7.91 6.81 -22.98
C LYS A 131 -8.51 5.55 -23.61
N ALA A 132 -9.16 4.72 -22.82
CA ALA A 132 -9.90 3.57 -23.33
C ALA A 132 -11.05 4.07 -24.26
N LYS A 133 -11.20 3.44 -25.42
CA LYS A 133 -12.26 3.78 -26.39
C LYS A 133 -13.66 3.39 -25.93
N LYS A 134 -13.78 2.44 -24.99
CA LYS A 134 -15.03 2.01 -24.35
C LYS A 134 -14.85 1.99 -22.83
N GLU A 135 -15.93 2.27 -22.10
CA GLU A 135 -15.92 2.08 -20.64
C GLU A 135 -15.66 0.61 -20.31
N PRO A 136 -14.65 0.31 -19.48
CA PRO A 136 -14.36 -1.06 -19.08
C PRO A 136 -15.53 -1.65 -18.28
N ASN A 137 -15.75 -2.97 -18.45
CA ASN A 137 -16.79 -3.72 -17.77
C ASN A 137 -16.50 -3.87 -16.27
N PHE A 138 -17.53 -4.21 -15.49
CA PHE A 138 -17.44 -4.52 -14.06
C PHE A 138 -16.37 -5.59 -13.75
N LEU A 139 -16.32 -6.66 -14.52
CA LEU A 139 -15.32 -7.73 -14.40
C LEU A 139 -13.88 -7.22 -14.54
N PHE A 140 -13.65 -6.30 -15.48
CA PHE A 140 -12.33 -5.69 -15.67
C PHE A 140 -11.89 -4.91 -14.43
N PHE A 141 -12.81 -4.12 -13.83
CA PHE A 141 -12.49 -3.37 -12.60
C PHE A 141 -12.23 -4.30 -11.41
N ASN A 142 -12.99 -5.39 -11.26
CA ASN A 142 -12.77 -6.36 -10.20
C ASN A 142 -11.43 -7.09 -10.37
N PHE A 143 -11.12 -7.58 -11.57
CA PHE A 143 -9.85 -8.25 -11.84
C PHE A 143 -8.66 -7.32 -11.63
N SER A 144 -8.73 -6.11 -12.20
CA SER A 144 -7.69 -5.08 -12.00
C SER A 144 -7.58 -4.68 -10.53
N GLY A 145 -8.70 -4.57 -9.82
CA GLY A 145 -8.74 -4.34 -8.37
C GLY A 145 -8.02 -5.45 -7.61
N GLY A 146 -8.24 -6.71 -7.98
CA GLY A 146 -7.56 -7.88 -7.40
C GLY A 146 -6.04 -7.79 -7.56
N LEU A 147 -5.55 -7.51 -8.76
CA LEU A 147 -4.12 -7.30 -9.01
C LEU A 147 -3.56 -6.13 -8.21
N ILE A 148 -4.28 -5.01 -8.16
CA ILE A 148 -3.87 -3.83 -7.39
C ILE A 148 -3.81 -4.18 -5.90
N GLY A 149 -4.83 -4.82 -5.35
CA GLY A 149 -4.87 -5.24 -3.95
C GLY A 149 -3.73 -6.19 -3.59
N TYR A 150 -3.48 -7.20 -4.44
CA TYR A 150 -2.40 -8.16 -4.28
C TYR A 150 -1.02 -7.47 -4.20
N VAL A 151 -0.68 -6.69 -5.23
CA VAL A 151 0.61 -5.99 -5.28
C VAL A 151 0.75 -4.96 -4.16
N SER A 152 -0.32 -4.22 -3.87
CA SER A 152 -0.31 -3.19 -2.82
C SER A 152 -0.13 -3.77 -1.43
N SER A 153 -0.69 -4.95 -1.16
CA SER A 153 -0.54 -5.65 0.11
C SER A 153 0.89 -6.15 0.32
N ILE A 154 1.51 -6.70 -0.74
CA ILE A 154 2.90 -7.19 -0.68
C ILE A 154 3.88 -6.05 -0.33
N PHE A 155 3.71 -4.88 -0.92
CA PHE A 155 4.66 -3.78 -0.75
C PHE A 155 4.26 -2.75 0.30
N GLY A 156 3.14 -2.96 1.01
CA GLY A 156 2.68 -2.00 2.02
C GLY A 156 2.23 -0.66 1.44
N ILE A 157 1.67 -0.66 0.23
CA ILE A 157 1.30 0.55 -0.51
C ILE A 157 -0.23 0.63 -0.61
N GLY A 158 -0.79 1.81 -0.41
CA GLY A 158 -2.25 2.02 -0.39
C GLY A 158 -2.97 1.90 -1.75
N GLY A 159 -2.38 1.27 -2.77
CA GLY A 159 -3.04 1.02 -4.06
C GLY A 159 -3.30 2.25 -4.94
N GLY A 160 -3.18 3.47 -4.42
CA GLY A 160 -3.42 4.71 -5.15
C GLY A 160 -2.56 4.86 -6.40
N ILE A 161 -1.30 4.43 -6.32
CA ILE A 161 -0.32 4.49 -7.42
C ILE A 161 -0.78 3.72 -8.68
N PHE A 162 -1.58 2.69 -8.49
CA PHE A 162 -2.12 1.87 -9.59
C PHE A 162 -3.55 2.23 -9.95
N SER A 163 -4.40 2.52 -8.94
CA SER A 163 -5.81 2.81 -9.15
C SER A 163 -6.03 4.15 -9.85
N VAL A 164 -5.22 5.18 -9.57
CA VAL A 164 -5.33 6.48 -10.25
C VAL A 164 -5.08 6.36 -11.76
N PRO A 165 -3.98 5.75 -12.23
CA PRO A 165 -3.78 5.52 -13.66
C PRO A 165 -4.89 4.68 -14.30
N LEU A 166 -5.32 3.61 -13.65
CA LEU A 166 -6.40 2.74 -14.14
C LEU A 166 -7.70 3.53 -14.36
N LEU A 167 -8.09 4.34 -13.37
CA LEU A 167 -9.28 5.18 -13.45
C LEU A 167 -9.13 6.27 -14.51
N LYS A 168 -7.93 6.81 -14.70
CA LYS A 168 -7.64 7.79 -15.76
C LYS A 168 -7.77 7.19 -17.15
N ILE A 169 -7.23 5.98 -17.36
CA ILE A 169 -7.36 5.24 -18.62
C ILE A 169 -8.83 4.93 -18.91
N SER A 170 -9.63 4.62 -17.89
CA SER A 170 -11.08 4.39 -18.05
C SER A 170 -11.90 5.65 -18.38
N GLY A 171 -11.23 6.79 -18.62
CA GLY A 171 -11.87 8.04 -19.04
C GLY A 171 -12.30 8.95 -17.90
N MET A 172 -12.00 8.60 -16.64
CA MET A 172 -12.35 9.44 -15.49
C MET A 172 -11.52 10.73 -15.45
N GLU A 173 -12.15 11.82 -15.03
CA GLU A 173 -11.47 13.09 -14.76
C GLU A 173 -10.40 12.93 -13.69
N MET A 174 -9.24 13.58 -13.85
CA MET A 174 -8.09 13.41 -12.95
C MET A 174 -8.44 13.65 -11.47
N LYS A 175 -9.20 14.70 -11.18
CA LYS A 175 -9.66 15.04 -9.84
C LYS A 175 -10.46 13.89 -9.20
N LYS A 176 -11.37 13.27 -9.96
CA LYS A 176 -12.16 12.12 -9.49
C LYS A 176 -11.34 10.84 -9.41
N ALA A 177 -10.39 10.63 -10.33
CA ALA A 177 -9.50 9.48 -10.30
C ALA A 177 -8.61 9.48 -9.05
N VAL A 178 -8.02 10.64 -8.72
CA VAL A 178 -7.20 10.81 -7.51
C VAL A 178 -8.03 10.58 -6.24
N GLY A 179 -9.21 11.22 -6.14
CA GLY A 179 -10.07 11.07 -4.96
C GLY A 179 -10.57 9.64 -4.76
N THR A 180 -10.95 8.96 -5.85
CA THR A 180 -11.40 7.57 -5.80
C THR A 180 -10.22 6.62 -5.50
N GLY A 181 -9.05 6.86 -6.10
CA GLY A 181 -7.84 6.07 -5.85
C GLY A 181 -7.34 6.19 -4.40
N ALA A 182 -7.40 7.40 -3.83
CA ALA A 182 -7.05 7.62 -2.42
C ALA A 182 -8.00 6.85 -1.47
N ALA A 183 -9.29 6.84 -1.77
CA ALA A 183 -10.26 6.07 -0.99
C ALA A 183 -10.06 4.55 -1.10
N CYS A 184 -9.65 4.06 -2.28
CA CYS A 184 -9.36 2.63 -2.49
C CYS A 184 -8.20 2.11 -1.63
N ALA A 185 -7.34 2.98 -1.11
CA ALA A 185 -6.28 2.59 -0.20
C ALA A 185 -6.81 2.07 1.15
N PHE A 186 -7.94 2.58 1.62
CA PHE A 186 -8.51 2.22 2.91
C PHE A 186 -8.85 0.72 3.05
N PRO A 187 -9.66 0.11 2.17
CA PRO A 187 -10.01 -1.32 2.29
C PRO A 187 -8.79 -2.23 2.16
N ILE A 188 -7.83 -1.90 1.29
CA ILE A 188 -6.59 -2.66 1.16
C ILE A 188 -5.81 -2.61 2.47
N ALA A 189 -5.57 -1.40 3.00
CA ALA A 189 -4.79 -1.19 4.21
C ALA A 189 -5.44 -1.87 5.43
N LEU A 190 -6.76 -1.78 5.56
CA LEU A 190 -7.49 -2.40 6.67
C LEU A 190 -7.32 -3.91 6.67
N LEU A 191 -7.59 -4.59 5.54
CA LEU A 191 -7.49 -6.05 5.46
C LEU A 191 -6.05 -6.53 5.59
N SER A 192 -5.11 -5.88 4.88
CA SER A 192 -3.71 -6.29 4.92
C SER A 192 -3.09 -6.06 6.29
N SER A 193 -3.34 -4.91 6.93
CA SER A 193 -2.82 -4.62 8.27
C SER A 193 -3.30 -5.65 9.31
N THR A 194 -4.59 -6.00 9.28
CA THR A 194 -5.12 -7.05 10.18
C THR A 194 -4.49 -8.43 9.92
N SER A 195 -4.23 -8.77 8.66
CA SER A 195 -3.55 -10.02 8.29
C SER A 195 -2.11 -10.05 8.82
N TYR A 196 -1.35 -8.96 8.67
CA TYR A 196 0.02 -8.89 9.19
C TYR A 196 0.07 -8.91 10.72
N LEU A 197 -0.89 -8.28 11.40
CA LEU A 197 -0.98 -8.34 12.86
C LEU A 197 -1.25 -9.77 13.34
N SER A 198 -2.17 -10.50 12.72
CA SER A 198 -2.49 -11.88 13.11
C SER A 198 -1.27 -12.79 13.00
N VAL A 199 -0.43 -12.59 11.98
CA VAL A 199 0.80 -13.37 11.76
C VAL A 199 1.88 -13.01 12.77
N SER A 200 2.06 -11.72 13.06
CA SER A 200 3.01 -11.27 14.08
C SER A 200 2.70 -11.89 15.46
N TYR A 201 1.41 -11.99 15.81
CA TYR A 201 1.00 -12.64 17.06
C TYR A 201 1.29 -14.14 17.06
N THR A 202 1.09 -14.85 15.95
CA THR A 202 1.36 -16.30 15.91
C THR A 202 2.84 -16.63 15.99
N HIS A 203 3.72 -15.82 15.43
CA HIS A 203 5.18 -15.99 15.55
C HIS A 203 5.75 -15.60 16.93
N LEU A 204 5.12 -14.64 17.62
CA LEU A 204 5.54 -14.23 18.96
C LEU A 204 5.06 -15.17 20.06
N THR A 205 3.97 -15.93 19.83
CA THR A 205 3.36 -16.82 20.85
C THR A 205 3.77 -18.29 20.72
N LEU A 206 4.39 -18.69 19.61
CA LEU A 206 4.99 -20.02 19.51
C LEU A 206 6.43 -19.96 20.03
N PRO A 207 6.74 -20.54 21.21
CA PRO A 207 8.12 -20.70 21.61
C PRO A 207 8.80 -21.57 20.55
N THR A 208 9.86 -21.05 19.95
CA THR A 208 10.75 -21.81 19.09
C THR A 208 11.43 -22.89 19.91
N THR A 209 10.74 -24.01 20.13
CA THR A 209 11.32 -25.28 20.58
C THR A 209 12.13 -25.88 19.41
N ARG A 210 13.14 -25.16 18.94
CA ARG A 210 14.11 -25.68 17.98
C ARG A 210 15.53 -25.28 18.33
N HIS A 211 15.89 -25.42 19.61
CA HIS A 211 17.29 -25.55 20.02
C HIS A 211 17.35 -26.24 21.37
N VAL A 212 17.09 -27.53 21.38
CA VAL A 212 17.74 -28.49 22.30
C VAL A 212 17.79 -29.82 21.56
N LEU A 213 18.89 -30.04 20.85
CA LEU A 213 19.58 -31.34 20.72
C LEU A 213 20.90 -31.10 20.01
#